data_d449ec46dfba68bb427749cff2b8286f
#
_entry.id   d449ec46dfba68bb427749cff2b8286f
#
_cell.length_a   1.000
_cell.length_b   1.000
_cell.length_c   1.000
_cell.angle_alpha   90.00
_cell.angle_beta   90.00
_cell.angle_gamma   90.00
#
_symmetry.space_group_name_H-M   'P 1'
#
loop_
_entity.id
_entity.type
_entity.pdbx_description
1 polymer ?
#
loop_
_entity_poly.entity_id
_entity_poly.type
_entity_poly.pdbx_seq_one_letter_code
_entity_poly.pdbx_strand_id
1 'polypeptide(L)'
;MADHPRFGPAGVPPAFRATKASLADVPRLLREEGLDAFEYQAVRWGSKPQIKREDAGKLGLKAKENDVWLSLHGSYFINFCGDKDIVEASKQRLIACATAAEWMNAYVVVFHPGFYGKRSQTEAFRNCVEALREVVGAMGTLGIKNVKIGPETMGKPSQFGSLGEILGLCEEVEQTQPVIDWAHLHARDKGRFKMVDDFREVVAETENRLGVEAVKNMHCHFTRVEFTDKGERCHHTMDEANYGPDFAMLARVTAEFKLNPVIISESPALDVDAIKMRDTLQRELKS
;
A
#
# COMPACT_ATOMS: atom_id res chain seq x y z
N MET A 1 -10.41 -11.71 -5.88
CA MET A 1 -9.04 -11.71 -6.47
C MET A 1 -9.12 -10.92 -7.76
N ALA A 2 -8.09 -10.12 -8.05
CA ALA A 2 -8.02 -9.40 -9.32
C ALA A 2 -7.85 -10.41 -10.46
N ASP A 3 -8.53 -10.17 -11.55
CA ASP A 3 -8.47 -10.99 -12.78
C ASP A 3 -7.42 -10.46 -13.77
N HIS A 4 -6.91 -9.25 -13.51
CA HIS A 4 -5.85 -8.59 -14.24
C HIS A 4 -5.11 -7.60 -13.32
N PRO A 5 -3.89 -7.14 -13.69
CA PRO A 5 -3.17 -6.10 -12.96
C PRO A 5 -3.95 -4.78 -12.97
N ARG A 6 -4.08 -4.13 -11.80
CA ARG A 6 -4.83 -2.88 -11.61
C ARG A 6 -3.90 -1.74 -11.25
N PHE A 7 -4.24 -0.54 -11.71
CA PHE A 7 -3.42 0.66 -11.51
C PHE A 7 -4.25 1.83 -11.05
N GLY A 8 -3.68 2.63 -10.14
CA GLY A 8 -4.33 3.85 -9.67
C GLY A 8 -3.43 4.74 -8.83
N PRO A 9 -3.90 5.95 -8.50
CA PRO A 9 -3.14 6.92 -7.72
C PRO A 9 -3.35 6.77 -6.20
N ALA A 10 -2.34 7.20 -5.44
CA ALA A 10 -2.42 7.43 -4.00
C ALA A 10 -3.07 8.80 -3.72
N GLY A 11 -4.40 8.83 -3.71
CA GLY A 11 -5.18 10.03 -3.47
C GLY A 11 -5.78 10.67 -4.73
N VAL A 12 -6.62 11.67 -4.51
CA VAL A 12 -7.38 12.33 -5.59
C VAL A 12 -6.43 13.17 -6.46
N PRO A 13 -6.37 12.91 -7.78
CA PRO A 13 -5.56 13.69 -8.72
C PRO A 13 -5.86 15.18 -8.68
N PRO A 14 -4.86 16.07 -8.82
CA PRO A 14 -5.06 17.50 -8.87
C PRO A 14 -6.02 17.95 -10.00
N ALA A 15 -5.96 17.28 -11.15
CA ALA A 15 -6.85 17.56 -12.28
C ALA A 15 -8.34 17.36 -11.91
N PHE A 16 -8.67 16.31 -11.14
CA PHE A 16 -10.04 16.06 -10.69
C PHE A 16 -10.53 17.11 -9.69
N ARG A 17 -9.65 17.58 -8.81
CA ARG A 17 -9.97 18.67 -7.87
C ARG A 17 -10.28 19.98 -8.63
N ALA A 18 -9.55 20.24 -9.71
CA ALA A 18 -9.77 21.43 -10.53
C ALA A 18 -11.16 21.46 -11.21
N THR A 19 -11.73 20.29 -11.51
CA THR A 19 -13.10 20.16 -12.06
C THR A 19 -14.21 20.26 -11.03
N LYS A 20 -13.87 20.46 -9.74
CA LYS A 20 -14.80 20.41 -8.61
C LYS A 20 -15.53 19.06 -8.47
N ALA A 21 -14.96 17.97 -8.99
CA ALA A 21 -15.48 16.63 -8.83
C ALA A 21 -15.59 16.27 -7.35
N SER A 22 -16.69 15.62 -6.99
CA SER A 22 -16.84 15.05 -5.65
C SER A 22 -15.98 13.80 -5.48
N LEU A 23 -15.77 13.37 -4.24
CA LEU A 23 -15.06 12.12 -3.98
C LEU A 23 -15.73 10.92 -4.67
N ALA A 24 -17.07 10.92 -4.77
CA ALA A 24 -17.83 9.87 -5.42
C ALA A 24 -17.67 9.84 -6.96
N ASP A 25 -17.18 10.92 -7.58
CA ASP A 25 -16.91 10.97 -9.02
C ASP A 25 -15.55 10.38 -9.37
N VAL A 26 -14.63 10.25 -8.41
CA VAL A 26 -13.25 9.79 -8.63
C VAL A 26 -13.20 8.46 -9.37
N PRO A 27 -13.95 7.40 -8.98
CA PRO A 27 -13.87 6.11 -9.67
C PRO A 27 -14.24 6.21 -11.16
N ARG A 28 -15.27 6.98 -11.50
CA ARG A 28 -15.66 7.20 -12.92
C ARG A 28 -14.56 7.91 -13.70
N LEU A 29 -13.98 8.97 -13.13
CA LEU A 29 -12.91 9.73 -13.78
C LEU A 29 -11.66 8.89 -14.00
N LEU A 30 -11.28 8.09 -13.01
CA LEU A 30 -10.16 7.14 -13.16
C LEU A 30 -10.43 6.12 -14.27
N ARG A 31 -11.65 5.60 -14.34
CA ARG A 31 -12.02 4.66 -15.40
C ARG A 31 -11.98 5.27 -16.79
N GLU A 32 -12.34 6.54 -16.94
CA GLU A 32 -12.20 7.31 -18.18
C GLU A 32 -10.74 7.45 -18.63
N GLU A 33 -9.79 7.48 -17.68
CA GLU A 33 -8.34 7.44 -17.93
C GLU A 33 -7.80 6.01 -18.12
N GLY A 34 -8.66 4.99 -17.98
CA GLY A 34 -8.28 3.58 -18.06
C GLY A 34 -7.59 3.06 -16.81
N LEU A 35 -7.77 3.71 -15.66
CA LEU A 35 -7.31 3.28 -14.35
C LEU A 35 -8.45 2.58 -13.59
N ASP A 36 -8.10 1.64 -12.71
CA ASP A 36 -9.05 0.77 -12.04
C ASP A 36 -8.67 0.42 -10.59
N ALA A 37 -7.81 1.23 -9.99
CA ALA A 37 -7.53 1.24 -8.57
C ALA A 37 -7.52 2.67 -8.02
N PHE A 38 -7.83 2.84 -6.74
CA PHE A 38 -7.75 4.11 -6.04
C PHE A 38 -7.43 3.89 -4.58
N GLU A 39 -6.41 4.57 -4.07
CA GLU A 39 -6.11 4.55 -2.66
C GLU A 39 -6.56 5.83 -1.97
N TYR A 40 -7.52 5.69 -1.04
CA TYR A 40 -8.00 6.80 -0.22
C TYR A 40 -6.98 7.15 0.85
N GLN A 41 -6.60 8.44 0.95
CA GLN A 41 -5.56 8.90 1.87
C GLN A 41 -6.14 9.36 3.21
N ALA A 42 -6.07 8.51 4.24
CA ALA A 42 -6.45 8.80 5.62
C ALA A 42 -5.23 9.16 6.50
N VAL A 43 -4.16 9.63 5.89
CA VAL A 43 -2.81 9.75 6.46
C VAL A 43 -2.68 10.68 7.69
N ARG A 44 -3.65 11.56 7.93
CA ARG A 44 -3.67 12.48 9.08
C ARG A 44 -4.78 12.20 10.09
N TRP A 45 -5.46 11.04 9.97
CA TRP A 45 -6.57 10.74 10.84
C TRP A 45 -6.13 10.44 12.29
N GLY A 46 -7.01 10.83 13.21
CA GLY A 46 -6.94 10.45 14.62
C GLY A 46 -7.64 9.11 14.88
N SER A 47 -8.14 8.94 16.11
CA SER A 47 -8.79 7.71 16.60
C SER A 47 -10.26 7.53 16.13
N LYS A 48 -10.74 8.38 15.23
CA LYS A 48 -12.09 8.29 14.65
C LYS A 48 -12.01 8.49 13.14
N PRO A 49 -12.89 7.83 12.34
CA PRO A 49 -13.01 8.11 10.92
C PRO A 49 -13.29 9.59 10.66
N GLN A 50 -12.57 10.20 9.71
CA GLN A 50 -12.77 11.60 9.31
C GLN A 50 -13.46 11.71 7.94
N ILE A 51 -14.19 10.67 7.57
CA ILE A 51 -15.14 10.64 6.46
C ILE A 51 -16.51 10.24 7.03
N LYS A 52 -17.58 10.83 6.53
CA LYS A 52 -18.93 10.40 6.91
C LYS A 52 -19.23 9.03 6.31
N ARG A 53 -19.93 8.19 7.07
CA ARG A 53 -20.31 6.85 6.59
C ARG A 53 -21.05 6.88 5.26
N GLU A 54 -21.94 7.88 5.08
CA GLU A 54 -22.69 8.06 3.85
C GLU A 54 -21.77 8.35 2.65
N ASP A 55 -20.76 9.24 2.82
CA ASP A 55 -19.84 9.62 1.75
C ASP A 55 -18.89 8.46 1.41
N ALA A 56 -18.43 7.71 2.43
CA ALA A 56 -17.65 6.48 2.23
C ALA A 56 -18.46 5.42 1.47
N GLY A 57 -19.72 5.21 1.85
CA GLY A 57 -20.62 4.28 1.16
C GLY A 57 -20.92 4.69 -0.30
N LYS A 58 -21.07 5.99 -0.56
CA LYS A 58 -21.21 6.51 -1.93
C LYS A 58 -19.96 6.24 -2.77
N LEU A 59 -18.77 6.50 -2.21
CA LEU A 59 -17.50 6.18 -2.87
C LEU A 59 -17.42 4.69 -3.23
N GLY A 60 -17.68 3.81 -2.27
CA GLY A 60 -17.65 2.37 -2.47
C GLY A 60 -18.64 1.88 -3.53
N LEU A 61 -19.88 2.42 -3.52
CA LEU A 61 -20.89 2.11 -4.55
C LEU A 61 -20.39 2.51 -5.94
N LYS A 62 -19.88 3.73 -6.08
CA LYS A 62 -19.37 4.25 -7.36
C LYS A 62 -18.10 3.52 -7.84
N ALA A 63 -17.25 3.10 -6.92
CA ALA A 63 -16.10 2.27 -7.24
C ALA A 63 -16.54 0.91 -7.80
N LYS A 64 -17.52 0.26 -7.17
CA LYS A 64 -18.09 -1.00 -7.65
C LYS A 64 -18.76 -0.86 -9.04
N GLU A 65 -19.54 0.21 -9.25
CA GLU A 65 -20.21 0.49 -10.53
C GLU A 65 -19.22 0.69 -11.69
N ASN A 66 -18.02 1.20 -11.40
CA ASN A 66 -16.98 1.49 -12.38
C ASN A 66 -15.86 0.46 -12.41
N ASP A 67 -15.97 -0.65 -11.68
CA ASP A 67 -14.93 -1.67 -11.53
C ASP A 67 -13.57 -1.06 -11.10
N VAL A 68 -13.58 -0.20 -10.08
CA VAL A 68 -12.39 0.39 -9.46
C VAL A 68 -12.21 -0.21 -8.06
N TRP A 69 -11.04 -0.77 -7.80
CA TRP A 69 -10.71 -1.34 -6.50
C TRP A 69 -10.24 -0.25 -5.54
N LEU A 70 -10.75 -0.30 -4.31
CA LEU A 70 -10.40 0.67 -3.27
C LEU A 70 -9.47 0.05 -2.25
N SER A 71 -8.40 0.77 -1.94
CA SER A 71 -7.59 0.64 -0.72
C SER A 71 -7.67 1.93 0.10
N LEU A 72 -7.19 1.89 1.33
CA LEU A 72 -7.13 3.04 2.21
C LEU A 72 -5.75 3.10 2.85
N HIS A 73 -5.01 4.19 2.65
CA HIS A 73 -3.77 4.44 3.38
C HIS A 73 -4.08 5.02 4.76
N GLY A 74 -3.62 4.34 5.79
CA GLY A 74 -3.85 4.69 7.18
C GLY A 74 -3.01 5.86 7.68
N SER A 75 -3.23 6.20 8.94
CA SER A 75 -2.60 7.36 9.57
C SER A 75 -1.08 7.21 9.72
N TYR A 76 -0.32 8.21 9.31
CA TYR A 76 1.14 8.31 9.56
C TYR A 76 1.51 8.43 11.04
N PHE A 77 0.54 8.66 11.92
CA PHE A 77 0.75 8.71 13.37
C PHE A 77 0.68 7.33 14.04
N ILE A 78 0.55 6.26 13.28
CA ILE A 78 0.64 4.88 13.79
C ILE A 78 2.10 4.57 14.11
N ASN A 79 2.34 4.02 15.31
CA ASN A 79 3.64 3.52 15.72
C ASN A 79 3.47 2.39 16.74
N PHE A 80 3.46 1.16 16.27
CA PHE A 80 3.35 -0.02 17.11
C PHE A 80 4.66 -0.39 17.84
N CYS A 81 5.77 0.25 17.45
CA CYS A 81 7.05 0.13 18.15
C CYS A 81 7.20 1.19 19.26
N GLY A 82 6.21 2.05 19.46
CA GLY A 82 6.23 3.13 20.46
C GLY A 82 6.01 2.65 21.91
N ASP A 83 5.93 3.60 22.83
CA ASP A 83 5.54 3.31 24.22
C ASP A 83 4.05 2.95 24.30
N LYS A 84 3.63 2.35 25.42
CA LYS A 84 2.29 1.77 25.60
C LYS A 84 1.16 2.72 25.19
N ASP A 85 1.22 3.99 25.57
CA ASP A 85 0.19 4.97 25.25
C ASP A 85 0.17 5.30 23.74
N ILE A 86 1.35 5.32 23.10
CA ILE A 86 1.50 5.51 21.64
C ILE A 86 0.92 4.31 20.90
N VAL A 87 1.22 3.10 21.34
CA VAL A 87 0.70 1.85 20.76
C VAL A 87 -0.83 1.82 20.88
N GLU A 88 -1.38 2.15 22.07
CA GLU A 88 -2.82 2.18 22.26
C GLU A 88 -3.52 3.19 21.35
N ALA A 89 -2.99 4.42 21.26
CA ALA A 89 -3.49 5.42 20.33
C ALA A 89 -3.37 4.98 18.86
N SER A 90 -2.32 4.23 18.53
CA SER A 90 -2.09 3.70 17.18
C SER A 90 -3.09 2.62 16.81
N LYS A 91 -3.43 1.71 17.74
CA LYS A 91 -4.49 0.71 17.53
C LYS A 91 -5.84 1.40 17.23
N GLN A 92 -6.20 2.42 18.00
CA GLN A 92 -7.44 3.17 17.76
C GLN A 92 -7.46 3.86 16.39
N ARG A 93 -6.31 4.38 15.92
CA ARG A 93 -6.20 4.97 14.57
C ARG A 93 -6.41 3.92 13.48
N LEU A 94 -5.79 2.75 13.62
CA LEU A 94 -5.91 1.69 12.62
C LEU A 94 -7.33 1.11 12.60
N ILE A 95 -7.99 0.94 13.75
CA ILE A 95 -9.39 0.53 13.85
C ILE A 95 -10.31 1.56 13.19
N ALA A 96 -10.05 2.87 13.37
CA ALA A 96 -10.81 3.92 12.70
C ALA A 96 -10.67 3.85 11.17
N CYS A 97 -9.45 3.58 10.67
CA CYS A 97 -9.20 3.37 9.25
C CYS A 97 -9.90 2.12 8.72
N ALA A 98 -9.84 0.99 9.45
CA ALA A 98 -10.53 -0.25 9.08
C ALA A 98 -12.06 -0.08 9.05
N THR A 99 -12.60 0.70 9.99
CA THR A 99 -14.04 1.03 10.02
C THR A 99 -14.45 1.81 8.77
N ALA A 100 -13.70 2.80 8.36
CA ALA A 100 -14.00 3.56 7.15
C ALA A 100 -13.77 2.73 5.87
N ALA A 101 -12.75 1.88 5.86
CA ALA A 101 -12.49 0.94 4.76
C ALA A 101 -13.68 -0.01 4.55
N GLU A 102 -14.28 -0.55 5.63
CA GLU A 102 -15.50 -1.35 5.56
C GLU A 102 -16.68 -0.55 4.97
N TRP A 103 -16.85 0.72 5.39
CA TRP A 103 -17.94 1.56 4.85
C TRP A 103 -17.79 1.83 3.36
N MET A 104 -16.56 1.96 2.84
CA MET A 104 -16.30 2.20 1.42
C MET A 104 -16.02 0.92 0.62
N ASN A 105 -16.12 -0.25 1.25
CA ASN A 105 -15.81 -1.55 0.65
C ASN A 105 -14.36 -1.59 0.08
N ALA A 106 -13.42 -0.94 0.76
CA ALA A 106 -12.00 -1.08 0.46
C ALA A 106 -11.51 -2.45 0.98
N TYR A 107 -10.65 -3.12 0.21
CA TYR A 107 -10.22 -4.47 0.55
C TYR A 107 -9.02 -4.54 1.49
N VAL A 108 -8.25 -3.44 1.60
CA VAL A 108 -7.07 -3.36 2.46
C VAL A 108 -6.91 -1.97 3.04
N VAL A 109 -6.43 -1.92 4.28
CA VAL A 109 -5.90 -0.71 4.93
C VAL A 109 -4.39 -0.84 5.01
N VAL A 110 -3.69 -0.03 4.24
CA VAL A 110 -2.23 0.09 4.26
C VAL A 110 -1.80 0.93 5.46
N PHE A 111 -0.71 0.60 6.11
CA PHE A 111 -0.17 1.41 7.19
C PHE A 111 1.32 1.17 7.42
N HIS A 112 2.00 2.20 7.91
CA HIS A 112 3.38 2.16 8.36
C HIS A 112 3.44 1.63 9.81
N PRO A 113 4.18 0.53 10.11
CA PRO A 113 4.17 -0.05 11.46
C PRO A 113 4.84 0.82 12.52
N GLY A 114 5.81 1.66 12.15
CA GLY A 114 6.42 2.64 13.04
C GLY A 114 7.94 2.66 13.04
N PHE A 115 8.52 3.17 14.13
CA PHE A 115 9.95 3.38 14.27
C PHE A 115 10.48 2.56 15.45
N TYR A 116 11.65 1.93 15.31
CA TYR A 116 12.26 1.17 16.41
C TYR A 116 12.50 2.01 17.67
N GLY A 117 12.86 3.30 17.49
CA GLY A 117 13.25 4.14 18.60
C GLY A 117 14.46 3.57 19.35
N LYS A 118 14.25 3.20 20.62
CA LYS A 118 15.27 2.56 21.48
C LYS A 118 15.13 1.05 21.57
N ARG A 119 14.13 0.45 20.91
CA ARG A 119 13.85 -0.99 20.98
C ARG A 119 14.74 -1.76 20.02
N SER A 120 15.05 -2.99 20.42
CA SER A 120 15.63 -3.99 19.51
C SER A 120 14.60 -4.40 18.45
N GLN A 121 15.08 -4.91 17.32
CA GLN A 121 14.20 -5.44 16.26
C GLN A 121 13.25 -6.52 16.78
N THR A 122 13.75 -7.43 17.64
CA THR A 122 12.93 -8.50 18.23
C THR A 122 11.80 -7.96 19.13
N GLU A 123 12.09 -6.93 19.95
CA GLU A 123 11.06 -6.29 20.78
C GLU A 123 10.04 -5.55 19.95
N ALA A 124 10.49 -4.81 18.92
CA ALA A 124 9.62 -4.11 18.00
C ALA A 124 8.69 -5.09 17.25
N PHE A 125 9.24 -6.21 16.76
CA PHE A 125 8.46 -7.25 16.08
C PHE A 125 7.37 -7.81 17.00
N ARG A 126 7.73 -8.22 18.22
CA ARG A 126 6.76 -8.73 19.20
C ARG A 126 5.64 -7.72 19.48
N ASN A 127 6.01 -6.44 19.72
CA ASN A 127 5.03 -5.39 19.98
C ASN A 127 4.08 -5.18 18.79
N CYS A 128 4.59 -5.22 17.55
CA CYS A 128 3.78 -5.13 16.35
C CYS A 128 2.80 -6.31 16.23
N VAL A 129 3.26 -7.54 16.47
CA VAL A 129 2.41 -8.74 16.44
C VAL A 129 1.28 -8.63 17.48
N GLU A 130 1.62 -8.28 18.72
CA GLU A 130 0.64 -8.12 19.81
C GLU A 130 -0.40 -7.05 19.46
N ALA A 131 0.05 -5.86 19.03
CA ALA A 131 -0.84 -4.76 18.64
C ALA A 131 -1.76 -5.11 17.47
N LEU A 132 -1.23 -5.80 16.45
CA LEU A 132 -2.02 -6.23 15.29
C LEU A 132 -3.07 -7.28 15.66
N ARG A 133 -2.73 -8.26 16.51
CA ARG A 133 -3.69 -9.26 17.01
C ARG A 133 -4.86 -8.58 17.74
N GLU A 134 -4.57 -7.56 18.55
CA GLU A 134 -5.63 -6.80 19.23
C GLU A 134 -6.49 -5.99 18.26
N VAL A 135 -5.88 -5.37 17.23
CA VAL A 135 -6.62 -4.65 16.18
C VAL A 135 -7.55 -5.60 15.42
N VAL A 136 -7.04 -6.75 14.98
CA VAL A 136 -7.84 -7.75 14.25
C VAL A 136 -8.95 -8.31 15.13
N GLY A 137 -8.69 -8.58 16.40
CA GLY A 137 -9.71 -8.97 17.38
C GLY A 137 -10.82 -7.93 17.54
N ALA A 138 -10.46 -6.64 17.61
CA ALA A 138 -11.41 -5.53 17.65
C ALA A 138 -12.22 -5.40 16.36
N MET A 139 -11.59 -5.58 15.20
CA MET A 139 -12.28 -5.61 13.91
C MET A 139 -13.32 -6.73 13.86
N GLY A 140 -12.98 -7.92 14.33
CA GLY A 140 -13.92 -9.05 14.45
C GLY A 140 -15.14 -8.69 15.31
N THR A 141 -14.93 -8.04 16.46
CA THR A 141 -16.01 -7.57 17.35
C THR A 141 -16.90 -6.52 16.68
N LEU A 142 -16.33 -5.66 15.83
CA LEU A 142 -17.05 -4.64 15.05
C LEU A 142 -17.71 -5.20 13.79
N GLY A 143 -17.51 -6.49 13.47
CA GLY A 143 -18.07 -7.13 12.29
C GLY A 143 -17.32 -6.78 10.99
N ILE A 144 -16.12 -6.24 11.07
CA ILE A 144 -15.26 -5.91 9.91
C ILE A 144 -14.56 -7.20 9.46
N LYS A 145 -15.05 -7.82 8.38
CA LYS A 145 -14.56 -9.13 7.92
C LYS A 145 -13.89 -9.11 6.56
N ASN A 146 -14.21 -8.13 5.71
CA ASN A 146 -13.78 -8.08 4.32
C ASN A 146 -12.54 -7.20 4.11
N VAL A 147 -12.12 -6.48 5.13
CA VAL A 147 -10.95 -5.59 5.10
C VAL A 147 -9.75 -6.33 5.65
N LYS A 148 -8.66 -6.38 4.90
CA LYS A 148 -7.36 -6.83 5.40
C LYS A 148 -6.55 -5.67 5.95
N ILE A 149 -5.65 -5.96 6.87
CA ILE A 149 -4.65 -5.01 7.35
C ILE A 149 -3.35 -5.24 6.61
N GLY A 150 -2.84 -4.18 5.98
CA GLY A 150 -1.66 -4.20 5.11
C GLY A 150 -0.46 -3.50 5.74
N PRO A 151 0.37 -4.18 6.54
CA PRO A 151 1.65 -3.60 6.95
C PRO A 151 2.54 -3.40 5.73
N GLU A 152 3.12 -2.21 5.63
CA GLU A 152 3.90 -1.78 4.46
C GLU A 152 5.41 -1.87 4.72
N THR A 153 6.18 -2.25 3.69
CA THR A 153 7.64 -2.17 3.72
C THR A 153 8.11 -0.72 3.74
N MET A 154 9.12 -0.40 4.57
CA MET A 154 9.53 0.98 4.88
C MET A 154 10.89 1.36 4.35
N GLY A 155 11.03 2.62 3.91
CA GLY A 155 12.20 3.14 3.20
C GLY A 155 13.40 3.55 4.07
N LYS A 156 13.26 3.60 5.41
CA LYS A 156 14.36 4.02 6.30
C LYS A 156 14.81 2.88 7.21
N PRO A 157 16.13 2.64 7.36
CA PRO A 157 16.64 1.61 8.29
C PRO A 157 16.22 1.81 9.76
N SER A 158 15.85 3.04 10.16
CA SER A 158 15.34 3.35 11.50
C SER A 158 13.86 3.02 11.71
N GLN A 159 13.15 2.65 10.64
CA GLN A 159 11.75 2.23 10.67
C GLN A 159 11.65 0.71 10.71
N PHE A 160 10.69 0.21 11.45
CA PHE A 160 10.24 -1.17 11.36
C PHE A 160 9.52 -1.37 10.03
N GLY A 161 9.89 -2.38 9.28
CA GLY A 161 9.28 -2.64 7.96
C GLY A 161 10.30 -3.05 6.89
N SER A 162 11.33 -3.82 7.24
CA SER A 162 12.09 -4.61 6.26
C SER A 162 11.16 -5.66 5.65
N LEU A 163 11.50 -6.19 4.46
CA LEU A 163 10.71 -7.25 3.82
C LEU A 163 10.48 -8.42 4.78
N GLY A 164 11.54 -8.91 5.42
CA GLY A 164 11.45 -10.03 6.35
C GLY A 164 10.54 -9.77 7.55
N GLU A 165 10.50 -8.54 8.08
CA GLU A 165 9.59 -8.15 9.17
C GLU A 165 8.13 -8.09 8.72
N ILE A 166 7.86 -7.51 7.56
CA ILE A 166 6.49 -7.40 7.03
C ILE A 166 5.92 -8.79 6.72
N LEU A 167 6.70 -9.65 6.06
CA LEU A 167 6.28 -11.03 5.80
C LEU A 167 6.05 -11.78 7.13
N GLY A 168 6.95 -11.62 8.11
CA GLY A 168 6.78 -12.23 9.43
C GLY A 168 5.52 -11.77 10.18
N LEU A 169 5.13 -10.48 10.07
CA LEU A 169 3.85 -10.03 10.62
C LEU A 169 2.66 -10.76 9.99
N CYS A 170 2.72 -10.98 8.67
CA CYS A 170 1.65 -11.65 7.94
C CYS A 170 1.60 -13.16 8.20
N GLU A 171 2.74 -13.79 8.58
CA GLU A 171 2.77 -15.18 9.05
C GLU A 171 2.13 -15.33 10.45
N GLU A 172 2.32 -14.33 11.31
CA GLU A 172 1.90 -14.37 12.72
C GLU A 172 0.46 -13.88 12.97
N VAL A 173 -0.11 -13.10 12.07
CA VAL A 173 -1.41 -12.45 12.28
C VAL A 173 -2.33 -12.67 11.09
N GLU A 174 -3.43 -13.37 11.35
CA GLU A 174 -4.50 -13.56 10.36
C GLU A 174 -5.14 -12.23 9.93
N GLN A 175 -5.86 -12.24 8.79
CA GLN A 175 -6.50 -11.06 8.21
C GLN A 175 -5.51 -9.93 7.87
N THR A 176 -4.23 -10.27 7.70
CA THR A 176 -3.20 -9.37 7.17
C THR A 176 -2.80 -9.76 5.74
N GLN A 177 -2.17 -8.84 5.03
CA GLN A 177 -1.47 -9.12 3.79
C GLN A 177 -0.29 -8.15 3.65
N PRO A 178 0.85 -8.58 3.08
CA PRO A 178 1.97 -7.68 2.89
C PRO A 178 1.62 -6.59 1.87
N VAL A 179 2.08 -5.38 2.13
CA VAL A 179 2.11 -4.30 1.15
C VAL A 179 3.57 -4.03 0.80
N ILE A 180 3.91 -4.24 -0.46
CA ILE A 180 5.27 -4.08 -0.95
C ILE A 180 5.40 -2.70 -1.61
N ASP A 181 6.05 -1.76 -0.92
CA ASP A 181 6.51 -0.54 -1.56
C ASP A 181 7.92 -0.77 -2.14
N TRP A 182 7.99 -0.78 -3.46
CA TRP A 182 9.22 -1.04 -4.20
C TRP A 182 10.24 0.09 -4.07
N ALA A 183 9.77 1.33 -3.96
CA ALA A 183 10.62 2.49 -3.74
C ALA A 183 11.21 2.47 -2.32
N HIS A 184 10.41 2.11 -1.33
CA HIS A 184 10.88 1.96 0.05
C HIS A 184 11.97 0.89 0.16
N LEU A 185 11.77 -0.30 -0.39
CA LEU A 185 12.80 -1.34 -0.40
C LEU A 185 14.05 -0.89 -1.15
N HIS A 186 13.88 -0.19 -2.30
CA HIS A 186 15.01 0.37 -3.05
C HIS A 186 15.82 1.35 -2.20
N ALA A 187 15.16 2.26 -1.52
CA ALA A 187 15.80 3.28 -0.69
C ALA A 187 16.44 2.69 0.57
N ARG A 188 15.75 1.78 1.26
CA ARG A 188 16.23 1.12 2.48
C ARG A 188 17.54 0.39 2.26
N ASP A 189 17.65 -0.34 1.14
CA ASP A 189 18.80 -1.15 0.79
C ASP A 189 19.77 -0.41 -0.17
N LYS A 190 19.71 0.92 -0.16
CA LYS A 190 20.64 1.82 -0.87
C LYS A 190 20.78 1.53 -2.37
N GLY A 191 19.65 1.38 -3.03
CA GLY A 191 19.58 1.12 -4.46
C GLY A 191 19.54 -0.38 -4.79
N ARG A 192 18.70 -1.14 -4.11
CA ARG A 192 18.53 -2.59 -4.25
C ARG A 192 18.24 -3.01 -5.69
N PHE A 193 17.24 -2.39 -6.31
CA PHE A 193 16.72 -2.82 -7.61
C PHE A 193 17.54 -2.27 -8.77
N LYS A 194 18.49 -3.06 -9.27
CA LYS A 194 19.38 -2.74 -10.39
C LYS A 194 19.14 -3.63 -11.61
N MET A 195 18.59 -4.80 -11.41
CA MET A 195 18.27 -5.78 -12.43
C MET A 195 16.96 -6.49 -12.15
N VAL A 196 16.42 -7.18 -13.14
CA VAL A 196 15.14 -7.89 -13.05
C VAL A 196 15.13 -8.95 -11.93
N ASP A 197 16.29 -9.61 -11.73
CA ASP A 197 16.43 -10.65 -10.69
C ASP A 197 16.22 -10.10 -9.28
N ASP A 198 16.57 -8.85 -9.01
CA ASP A 198 16.35 -8.25 -7.70
C ASP A 198 14.85 -8.17 -7.35
N PHE A 199 14.00 -7.97 -8.35
CA PHE A 199 12.53 -8.01 -8.17
C PHE A 199 12.01 -9.45 -8.04
N ARG A 200 12.59 -10.39 -8.82
CA ARG A 200 12.23 -11.84 -8.70
C ARG A 200 12.50 -12.36 -7.30
N GLU A 201 13.61 -11.96 -6.67
CA GLU A 201 13.93 -12.35 -5.30
C GLU A 201 12.85 -11.95 -4.30
N VAL A 202 12.32 -10.72 -4.38
CA VAL A 202 11.24 -10.26 -3.49
C VAL A 202 9.96 -11.05 -3.72
N VAL A 203 9.60 -11.29 -4.98
CA VAL A 203 8.42 -12.11 -5.32
C VAL A 203 8.60 -13.54 -4.82
N ALA A 204 9.76 -14.17 -5.05
CA ALA A 204 10.05 -15.52 -4.61
C ALA A 204 10.08 -15.65 -3.08
N GLU A 205 10.67 -14.69 -2.36
CA GLU A 205 10.66 -14.68 -0.89
C GLU A 205 9.24 -14.56 -0.35
N THR A 206 8.41 -13.68 -0.95
CA THR A 206 7.01 -13.51 -0.55
C THR A 206 6.20 -14.80 -0.82
N GLU A 207 6.38 -15.43 -1.99
CA GLU A 207 5.71 -16.68 -2.33
C GLU A 207 6.12 -17.83 -1.40
N ASN A 208 7.41 -17.99 -1.14
CA ASN A 208 7.94 -19.04 -0.27
C ASN A 208 7.40 -18.96 1.15
N ARG A 209 7.16 -17.74 1.67
CA ARG A 209 6.73 -17.52 3.05
C ARG A 209 5.21 -17.49 3.20
N LEU A 210 4.50 -16.88 2.27
CA LEU A 210 3.06 -16.62 2.39
C LEU A 210 2.21 -17.35 1.33
N GLY A 211 2.86 -18.09 0.41
CA GLY A 211 2.19 -18.83 -0.64
C GLY A 211 1.85 -18.03 -1.89
N VAL A 212 1.49 -18.75 -2.96
CA VAL A 212 1.23 -18.19 -4.30
C VAL A 212 0.13 -17.11 -4.32
N GLU A 213 -0.88 -17.23 -3.47
CA GLU A 213 -1.99 -16.26 -3.42
C GLU A 213 -1.56 -14.89 -2.90
N ALA A 214 -0.52 -14.84 -2.06
CA ALA A 214 0.03 -13.57 -1.55
C ALA A 214 0.74 -12.77 -2.63
N VAL A 215 1.39 -13.43 -3.59
CA VAL A 215 2.07 -12.77 -4.71
C VAL A 215 1.15 -12.51 -5.89
N LYS A 216 0.23 -13.44 -6.18
CA LYS A 216 -0.64 -13.34 -7.35
C LYS A 216 -1.46 -12.05 -7.37
N ASN A 217 -1.95 -11.62 -6.22
CA ASN A 217 -2.80 -10.45 -6.06
C ASN A 217 -2.20 -9.45 -5.05
N MET A 218 -0.86 -9.30 -5.06
CA MET A 218 -0.21 -8.41 -4.09
C MET A 218 -0.67 -6.97 -4.25
N HIS A 219 -0.73 -6.26 -3.13
CA HIS A 219 -0.88 -4.81 -3.10
C HIS A 219 0.50 -4.18 -3.07
N CYS A 220 0.78 -3.28 -4.02
CA CYS A 220 2.07 -2.66 -4.19
C CYS A 220 1.96 -1.14 -4.29
N HIS A 221 2.93 -0.45 -3.70
CA HIS A 221 3.21 0.95 -4.03
C HIS A 221 4.42 1.03 -4.95
N PHE A 222 4.39 1.99 -5.86
CA PHE A 222 5.51 2.25 -6.75
C PHE A 222 5.67 3.74 -7.04
N THR A 223 6.92 4.17 -6.96
CA THR A 223 7.40 5.47 -7.44
C THR A 223 8.91 5.38 -7.69
N ARG A 224 9.52 6.37 -8.32
CA ARG A 224 10.96 6.59 -8.22
C ARG A 224 11.28 7.30 -6.93
N VAL A 225 12.47 7.06 -6.37
CA VAL A 225 12.84 7.59 -5.06
C VAL A 225 14.27 8.10 -5.01
N GLU A 226 14.46 9.27 -4.41
CA GLU A 226 15.77 9.73 -3.96
C GLU A 226 16.04 9.17 -2.56
N PHE A 227 17.24 8.71 -2.31
CA PHE A 227 17.65 8.19 -1.01
C PHE A 227 19.06 8.63 -0.62
N THR A 228 19.36 8.53 0.64
CA THR A 228 20.66 8.78 1.25
C THR A 228 21.08 7.59 2.10
N ASP A 229 22.20 7.68 2.79
CA ASP A 229 22.61 6.66 3.78
C ASP A 229 21.59 6.47 4.91
N LYS A 230 20.68 7.42 5.11
CA LYS A 230 19.57 7.34 6.08
C LYS A 230 18.30 6.72 5.51
N GLY A 231 18.34 6.26 4.25
CA GLY A 231 17.20 5.73 3.51
C GLY A 231 16.50 6.79 2.69
N GLU A 232 15.22 6.59 2.45
CA GLU A 232 14.33 7.42 1.65
C GLU A 232 14.38 8.91 2.02
N ARG A 233 14.42 9.75 0.97
CA ARG A 233 14.37 11.21 1.07
C ARG A 233 13.10 11.82 0.49
N CYS A 234 12.80 11.54 -0.79
CA CYS A 234 11.58 11.98 -1.45
C CYS A 234 11.26 11.14 -2.68
N HIS A 235 9.98 11.13 -3.04
CA HIS A 235 9.46 10.51 -4.24
C HIS A 235 9.69 11.39 -5.48
N HIS A 236 9.90 10.74 -6.62
CA HIS A 236 10.11 11.35 -7.91
C HIS A 236 9.16 10.79 -8.97
N THR A 237 8.93 11.55 -10.03
CA THR A 237 8.08 11.13 -11.14
C THR A 237 8.75 10.05 -11.99
N MET A 238 7.97 9.32 -12.77
CA MET A 238 8.48 8.30 -13.68
C MET A 238 9.38 8.86 -14.76
N ASP A 239 9.26 10.16 -15.10
CA ASP A 239 10.10 10.83 -16.08
C ASP A 239 11.51 11.17 -15.57
N GLU A 240 11.71 11.19 -14.26
CA GLU A 240 12.99 11.52 -13.64
C GLU A 240 13.91 10.29 -13.59
N ALA A 241 14.37 9.87 -14.77
CA ALA A 241 15.13 8.62 -14.99
C ALA A 241 16.46 8.50 -14.22
N ASN A 242 16.92 9.58 -13.59
CA ASN A 242 18.12 9.56 -12.72
C ASN A 242 17.87 8.86 -11.38
N TYR A 243 16.60 8.63 -11.03
CA TYR A 243 16.20 7.93 -9.82
C TYR A 243 15.66 6.55 -10.14
N GLY A 244 15.82 5.62 -9.22
CA GLY A 244 15.26 4.27 -9.27
C GLY A 244 14.09 4.10 -8.29
N PRO A 245 13.48 2.92 -8.27
CA PRO A 245 13.65 1.80 -9.19
C PRO A 245 13.03 2.06 -10.57
N ASP A 246 13.38 1.22 -11.57
CA ASP A 246 12.75 1.28 -12.90
C ASP A 246 11.56 0.32 -12.98
N PHE A 247 10.39 0.87 -13.27
CA PHE A 247 9.14 0.10 -13.36
C PHE A 247 9.15 -0.97 -14.46
N ALA A 248 9.89 -0.77 -15.56
CA ALA A 248 9.96 -1.76 -16.65
C ALA A 248 10.48 -3.12 -16.14
N MET A 249 11.37 -3.14 -15.14
CA MET A 249 11.86 -4.37 -14.54
C MET A 249 10.76 -5.09 -13.75
N LEU A 250 9.98 -4.37 -12.96
CA LEU A 250 8.82 -4.92 -12.24
C LEU A 250 7.74 -5.40 -13.20
N ALA A 251 7.46 -4.63 -14.26
CA ALA A 251 6.50 -4.99 -15.30
C ALA A 251 6.87 -6.34 -15.95
N ARG A 252 8.15 -6.55 -16.25
CA ARG A 252 8.66 -7.80 -16.81
C ARG A 252 8.44 -8.99 -15.85
N VAL A 253 8.74 -8.82 -14.56
CA VAL A 253 8.49 -9.85 -13.54
C VAL A 253 6.99 -10.12 -13.40
N THR A 254 6.17 -9.08 -13.39
CA THR A 254 4.70 -9.20 -13.32
C THR A 254 4.15 -10.01 -14.49
N ALA A 255 4.62 -9.76 -15.73
CA ALA A 255 4.23 -10.52 -16.91
C ALA A 255 4.72 -11.97 -16.88
N GLU A 256 5.98 -12.19 -16.53
CA GLU A 256 6.61 -13.52 -16.45
C GLU A 256 5.90 -14.45 -15.48
N PHE A 257 5.59 -13.98 -14.28
CA PHE A 257 4.91 -14.76 -13.24
C PHE A 257 3.38 -14.72 -13.35
N LYS A 258 2.83 -14.02 -14.35
CA LYS A 258 1.38 -13.85 -14.55
C LYS A 258 0.66 -13.34 -13.31
N LEU A 259 1.26 -12.35 -12.66
CA LEU A 259 0.70 -11.74 -11.46
C LEU A 259 -0.41 -10.74 -11.83
N ASN A 260 -1.36 -10.57 -10.92
CA ASN A 260 -2.45 -9.59 -11.02
C ASN A 260 -2.38 -8.59 -9.85
N PRO A 261 -1.27 -7.86 -9.67
CA PRO A 261 -1.13 -6.94 -8.55
C PRO A 261 -2.06 -5.74 -8.68
N VAL A 262 -2.38 -5.13 -7.55
CA VAL A 262 -2.87 -3.76 -7.50
C VAL A 262 -1.68 -2.85 -7.25
N ILE A 263 -1.38 -1.96 -8.18
CA ILE A 263 -0.22 -1.07 -8.13
C ILE A 263 -0.69 0.37 -7.98
N ILE A 264 -0.35 0.96 -6.84
CA ILE A 264 -0.69 2.35 -6.49
C ILE A 264 0.52 3.24 -6.76
N SER A 265 0.31 4.30 -7.53
CA SER A 265 1.30 5.33 -7.80
C SER A 265 1.38 6.30 -6.63
N GLU A 266 2.53 6.33 -5.95
CA GLU A 266 2.87 7.34 -4.94
C GLU A 266 3.76 8.46 -5.50
N SER A 267 3.89 8.50 -6.80
CA SER A 267 4.60 9.57 -7.51
C SER A 267 3.93 10.93 -7.30
N PRO A 268 4.68 12.04 -7.31
CA PRO A 268 4.10 13.38 -7.34
C PRO A 268 3.12 13.63 -8.50
N ALA A 269 3.21 12.85 -9.58
CA ALA A 269 2.35 12.93 -10.74
C ALA A 269 1.11 12.00 -10.68
N LEU A 270 0.94 11.22 -9.58
CA LEU A 270 -0.23 10.39 -9.26
C LEU A 270 -0.75 9.55 -10.44
N ASP A 271 -1.92 9.93 -10.98
CA ASP A 271 -2.63 9.29 -12.08
C ASP A 271 -1.81 9.25 -13.39
N VAL A 272 -1.10 10.32 -13.70
CA VAL A 272 -0.24 10.40 -14.90
C VAL A 272 0.82 9.30 -14.89
N ASP A 273 1.44 9.06 -13.74
CA ASP A 273 2.45 8.01 -13.62
C ASP A 273 1.83 6.63 -13.46
N ALA A 274 0.64 6.50 -12.85
CA ALA A 274 -0.13 5.26 -12.88
C ALA A 274 -0.46 4.81 -14.31
N ILE A 275 -0.83 5.74 -15.21
CA ILE A 275 -1.03 5.49 -16.63
C ILE A 275 0.26 4.99 -17.30
N LYS A 276 1.40 5.64 -17.06
CA LYS A 276 2.70 5.20 -17.61
C LYS A 276 3.09 3.79 -17.15
N MET A 277 2.85 3.46 -15.90
CA MET A 277 3.09 2.11 -15.36
C MET A 277 2.19 1.08 -16.03
N ARG A 278 0.88 1.34 -16.13
CA ARG A 278 -0.07 0.50 -16.86
C ARG A 278 0.38 0.24 -18.29
N ASP A 279 0.71 1.31 -19.02
CA ASP A 279 1.10 1.22 -20.43
C ASP A 279 2.43 0.48 -20.63
N THR A 280 3.33 0.59 -19.65
CA THR A 280 4.60 -0.18 -19.63
C THR A 280 4.33 -1.65 -19.46
N LEU A 281 3.49 -2.06 -18.48
CA LEU A 281 3.13 -3.45 -18.30
C LEU A 281 2.38 -4.03 -19.50
N GLN A 282 1.48 -3.25 -20.11
CA GLN A 282 0.77 -3.71 -21.31
C GLN A 282 1.70 -3.99 -22.51
N ARG A 283 2.83 -3.30 -22.61
CA ARG A 283 3.86 -3.60 -23.62
C ARG A 283 4.57 -4.91 -23.34
N GLU A 284 4.94 -5.16 -22.07
CA GLU A 284 5.58 -6.43 -21.66
C GLU A 284 4.65 -7.64 -21.88
N LEU A 285 3.34 -7.49 -21.63
CA LEU A 285 2.36 -8.57 -21.84
C LEU A 285 2.13 -8.92 -23.31
N LYS A 286 2.52 -8.06 -24.27
CA LYS A 286 2.38 -8.28 -25.71
C LYS A 286 3.67 -8.77 -26.37
N SER A 287 4.80 -8.71 -25.66
CA SER A 287 6.12 -9.15 -26.15
C SER A 287 6.31 -10.64 -25.91
#